data_283f5e34a193f1b17dc7626ddbfb145e
#
_entry.id   283f5e34a193f1b17dc7626ddbfb145e
#
_cell.length_a   1.000
_cell.length_b   1.000
_cell.length_c   1.000
_cell.angle_alpha   90.00
_cell.angle_beta   90.00
_cell.angle_gamma   90.00
#
_symmetry.space_group_name_H-M   'P 1'
#
loop_
_entity.id
_entity.type
_entity.pdbx_description
1 polymer ?
#
loop_
_entity_poly.entity_id
_entity_poly.type
_entity_poly.pdbx_seq_one_letter_code
_entity_poly.pdbx_strand_id
1 'polypeptide(L)'
;MIAETGAFFVWLLGLDEDTLSVRHMVARAVVVFAFALMIVRFGNKRFIGANTAFDVILGVMLGSVISRAITGQSPFVPTLCAALVLVALHGFFANVAVRFDPFGTLVKGSARRLIQDGKVDWDAMRRSNLSRDDLLEALRLRAGLQDLETIKEARLERNGEISFIRHDE
;
A
#
# COMPACT_ATOMS: atom_id res chain seq x y z
N MET A 1 -14.19 38.94 -2.62
CA MET A 1 -14.67 37.53 -2.76
C MET A 1 -13.53 36.52 -2.61
N ILE A 2 -12.43 36.53 -3.41
CA ILE A 2 -11.32 35.55 -3.26
C ILE A 2 -10.57 35.75 -1.93
N ALA A 3 -10.32 36.99 -1.50
CA ALA A 3 -9.64 37.28 -0.24
C ALA A 3 -10.46 36.87 1.01
N GLU A 4 -11.76 37.05 0.98
CA GLU A 4 -12.66 36.66 2.09
C GLU A 4 -12.77 35.14 2.21
N THR A 5 -12.80 34.42 1.07
CA THR A 5 -12.78 32.95 1.05
C THR A 5 -11.48 32.42 1.63
N GLY A 6 -10.33 33.06 1.31
CA GLY A 6 -9.03 32.68 1.89
C GLY A 6 -8.99 32.88 3.41
N ALA A 7 -9.45 34.02 3.90
CA ALA A 7 -9.50 34.31 5.33
C ALA A 7 -10.41 33.33 6.10
N PHE A 8 -11.53 32.93 5.50
CA PHE A 8 -12.42 31.91 6.08
C PHE A 8 -11.72 30.55 6.28
N PHE A 9 -10.97 30.07 5.28
CA PHE A 9 -10.22 28.82 5.40
C PHE A 9 -9.09 28.90 6.41
N VAL A 10 -8.37 30.05 6.47
CA VAL A 10 -7.33 30.28 7.48
C VAL A 10 -7.91 30.16 8.89
N TRP A 11 -9.05 30.83 9.15
CA TRP A 11 -9.75 30.76 10.42
C TRP A 11 -10.32 29.37 10.72
N LEU A 12 -10.97 28.72 9.74
CA LEU A 12 -11.60 27.41 9.92
C LEU A 12 -10.57 26.31 10.24
N LEU A 13 -9.41 26.37 9.57
CA LEU A 13 -8.34 25.40 9.74
C LEU A 13 -7.35 25.80 10.85
N GLY A 14 -7.49 26.97 11.45
CA GLY A 14 -6.57 27.46 12.47
C GLY A 14 -5.12 27.51 11.99
N LEU A 15 -4.88 28.08 10.77
CA LEU A 15 -3.54 28.06 10.19
C LEU A 15 -2.59 29.03 10.88
N ASP A 16 -3.12 30.07 11.53
CA ASP A 16 -2.36 31.11 12.28
C ASP A 16 -2.45 30.92 13.80
N GLU A 17 -3.05 29.80 14.27
CA GLU A 17 -3.24 29.52 15.68
C GLU A 17 -2.10 28.65 16.24
N ASP A 18 -1.52 29.04 17.36
CA ASP A 18 -0.49 28.27 18.06
C ASP A 18 -1.06 27.00 18.71
N THR A 19 -2.36 27.03 19.09
CA THR A 19 -3.06 25.90 19.71
C THR A 19 -4.35 25.61 18.98
N LEU A 20 -4.50 24.36 18.53
CA LEU A 20 -5.68 23.94 17.80
C LEU A 20 -6.83 23.58 18.75
N SER A 21 -8.00 24.16 18.50
CA SER A 21 -9.23 23.73 19.13
C SER A 21 -9.81 22.48 18.44
N VAL A 22 -10.75 21.79 19.09
CA VAL A 22 -11.44 20.62 18.53
C VAL A 22 -12.07 20.94 17.17
N ARG A 23 -12.65 22.13 16.98
CA ARG A 23 -13.25 22.55 15.71
C ARG A 23 -12.22 22.59 14.57
N HIS A 24 -11.02 23.09 14.84
CA HIS A 24 -9.93 23.16 13.86
C HIS A 24 -9.47 21.75 13.46
N MET A 25 -9.30 20.84 14.45
CA MET A 25 -8.93 19.45 14.18
C MET A 25 -9.99 18.72 13.35
N VAL A 26 -11.28 18.92 13.63
CA VAL A 26 -12.39 18.34 12.86
C VAL A 26 -12.38 18.88 11.43
N ALA A 27 -12.24 20.19 11.24
CA ALA A 27 -12.17 20.79 9.90
C ALA A 27 -10.96 20.27 9.11
N ARG A 28 -9.78 20.19 9.74
CA ARG A 28 -8.57 19.61 9.14
C ARG A 28 -8.77 18.14 8.77
N ALA A 29 -9.42 17.35 9.63
CA ALA A 29 -9.70 15.94 9.34
C ALA A 29 -10.59 15.79 8.10
N VAL A 30 -11.63 16.62 7.95
CA VAL A 30 -12.51 16.61 6.76
C VAL A 30 -11.72 16.95 5.49
N VAL A 31 -10.90 18.02 5.53
CA VAL A 31 -10.09 18.44 4.37
C VAL A 31 -9.06 17.36 4.01
N VAL A 32 -8.37 16.81 5.01
CA VAL A 32 -7.39 15.74 4.84
C VAL A 32 -8.03 14.48 4.28
N PHE A 33 -9.23 14.11 4.76
CA PHE A 33 -9.96 12.95 4.23
C PHE A 33 -10.34 13.16 2.75
N ALA A 34 -10.88 14.32 2.40
CA ALA A 34 -11.20 14.67 1.00
C ALA A 34 -9.93 14.65 0.13
N PHE A 35 -8.82 15.18 0.63
CA PHE A 35 -7.52 15.15 -0.03
C PHE A 35 -7.01 13.71 -0.23
N ALA A 36 -7.09 12.86 0.78
CA ALA A 36 -6.72 11.45 0.68
C ALA A 36 -7.59 10.69 -0.34
N LEU A 37 -8.91 10.93 -0.36
CA LEU A 37 -9.81 10.37 -1.37
C LEU A 37 -9.43 10.82 -2.78
N MET A 38 -9.07 12.09 -2.94
CA MET A 38 -8.61 12.64 -4.22
C MET A 38 -7.33 11.93 -4.69
N ILE A 39 -6.35 11.75 -3.80
CA ILE A 39 -5.12 11.00 -4.10
C ILE A 39 -5.45 9.57 -4.55
N VAL A 40 -6.30 8.85 -3.82
CA VAL A 40 -6.69 7.47 -4.16
C VAL A 40 -7.45 7.42 -5.47
N ARG A 41 -8.32 8.40 -5.74
CA ARG A 41 -9.12 8.44 -6.97
C ARG A 41 -8.30 8.75 -8.22
N PHE A 42 -7.34 9.66 -8.13
CA PHE A 42 -6.46 10.04 -9.24
C PHE A 42 -5.19 9.18 -9.31
N GLY A 43 -4.87 8.48 -8.23
CA GLY A 43 -3.82 7.47 -8.19
C GLY A 43 -4.17 6.25 -9.07
N ASN A 44 -3.17 5.46 -9.42
CA ASN A 44 -3.39 4.23 -10.17
C ASN A 44 -4.32 3.29 -9.38
N LYS A 45 -5.31 2.70 -10.07
CA LYS A 45 -6.30 1.74 -9.50
C LYS A 45 -5.67 0.54 -8.76
N ARG A 46 -4.35 0.36 -8.87
CA ARG A 46 -3.57 -0.66 -8.17
C ARG A 46 -3.43 -0.41 -6.66
N PHE A 47 -3.68 0.83 -6.18
CA PHE A 47 -3.67 1.13 -4.73
C PHE A 47 -4.72 0.37 -3.91
N ILE A 48 -5.76 -0.17 -4.56
CA ILE A 48 -6.89 -0.85 -3.89
C ILE A 48 -6.81 -2.38 -4.06
N GLY A 49 -5.89 -2.90 -4.88
CA GLY A 49 -5.70 -4.32 -5.13
C GLY A 49 -4.66 -4.98 -4.23
N ALA A 50 -4.18 -6.16 -4.63
CA ALA A 50 -3.10 -6.88 -3.96
C ALA A 50 -1.83 -6.01 -3.93
N ASN A 51 -1.58 -5.39 -2.79
CA ASN A 51 -0.52 -4.40 -2.60
C ASN A 51 0.83 -5.09 -2.43
N THR A 52 1.85 -4.60 -3.11
CA THR A 52 3.23 -4.99 -2.82
C THR A 52 3.71 -4.32 -1.53
N ALA A 53 4.80 -4.82 -0.93
CA ALA A 53 5.44 -4.16 0.22
C ALA A 53 5.73 -2.67 -0.05
N PHE A 54 6.07 -2.33 -1.29
CA PHE A 54 6.30 -0.95 -1.74
C PHE A 54 5.06 -0.06 -1.59
N ASP A 55 3.87 -0.59 -1.90
CA ASP A 55 2.59 0.14 -1.77
C ASP A 55 2.21 0.31 -0.29
N VAL A 56 2.45 -0.73 0.53
CA VAL A 56 2.19 -0.71 1.98
C VAL A 56 3.06 0.35 2.67
N ILE A 57 4.36 0.41 2.32
CA ILE A 57 5.28 1.41 2.87
C ILE A 57 4.77 2.82 2.58
N LEU A 58 4.34 3.12 1.35
CA LEU A 58 3.75 4.41 1.03
C LEU A 58 2.51 4.70 1.88
N GLY A 59 1.61 3.73 2.02
CA GLY A 59 0.38 3.90 2.81
C GLY A 59 0.67 4.26 4.27
N VAL A 60 1.62 3.56 4.90
CA VAL A 60 2.05 3.83 6.28
C VAL A 60 2.73 5.20 6.40
N MET A 61 3.62 5.54 5.46
CA MET A 61 4.28 6.86 5.45
C MET A 61 3.27 8.00 5.26
N LEU A 62 2.35 7.86 4.31
CA LEU A 62 1.31 8.86 4.08
C LEU A 62 0.42 9.03 5.30
N GLY A 63 -0.04 7.93 5.91
CA GLY A 63 -0.86 7.99 7.12
C GLY A 63 -0.16 8.72 8.26
N SER A 64 1.12 8.42 8.48
CA SER A 64 1.95 9.09 9.50
C SER A 64 2.15 10.58 9.21
N VAL A 65 2.49 10.95 7.99
CA VAL A 65 2.71 12.35 7.58
C VAL A 65 1.41 13.15 7.70
N ILE A 66 0.32 12.64 7.13
CA ILE A 66 -0.96 13.35 7.06
C ILE A 66 -1.61 13.51 8.45
N SER A 67 -1.46 12.54 9.35
CA SER A 67 -2.03 12.64 10.70
C SER A 67 -1.47 13.82 11.49
N ARG A 68 -0.21 14.18 11.25
CA ARG A 68 0.44 15.35 11.89
C ARG A 68 -0.16 16.68 11.43
N ALA A 69 -0.68 16.77 10.21
CA ALA A 69 -1.39 17.95 9.73
C ALA A 69 -2.73 18.14 10.48
N ILE A 70 -3.44 17.04 10.80
CA ILE A 70 -4.69 17.09 11.55
C ILE A 70 -4.44 17.57 12.98
N THR A 71 -3.42 17.01 13.65
CA THR A 71 -3.13 17.28 15.06
C THR A 71 -2.35 18.59 15.30
N GLY A 72 -1.91 19.27 14.23
CA GLY A 72 -1.13 20.48 14.34
C GLY A 72 0.34 20.29 14.70
N GLN A 73 0.82 19.05 14.72
CA GLN A 73 2.24 18.75 14.99
C GLN A 73 3.17 19.13 13.83
N SER A 74 2.61 19.49 12.69
CA SER A 74 3.32 19.98 11.51
C SER A 74 2.48 21.03 10.80
N PRO A 75 3.11 22.00 10.08
CA PRO A 75 2.40 23.00 9.29
C PRO A 75 1.46 22.35 8.28
N PHE A 76 0.19 22.75 8.23
CA PHE A 76 -0.85 22.07 7.48
C PHE A 76 -0.55 21.97 5.98
N VAL A 77 -0.39 23.11 5.31
CA VAL A 77 -0.17 23.15 3.86
C VAL A 77 1.14 22.50 3.42
N PRO A 78 2.30 22.79 4.05
CA PRO A 78 3.54 22.09 3.72
C PRO A 78 3.46 20.57 3.89
N THR A 79 2.72 20.07 4.88
CA THR A 79 2.54 18.63 5.10
C THR A 79 1.73 17.99 3.98
N LEU A 80 0.68 18.64 3.48
CA LEU A 80 -0.08 18.16 2.32
C LEU A 80 0.76 18.18 1.04
N CYS A 81 1.59 19.20 0.86
CA CYS A 81 2.55 19.26 -0.27
C CYS A 81 3.55 18.09 -0.19
N ALA A 82 4.10 17.81 1.00
CA ALA A 82 5.00 16.68 1.19
C ALA A 82 4.31 15.33 0.87
N ALA A 83 3.05 15.17 1.27
CA ALA A 83 2.25 13.99 0.93
C ALA A 83 2.07 13.84 -0.60
N LEU A 84 1.79 14.93 -1.33
CA LEU A 84 1.71 14.92 -2.80
C LEU A 84 3.04 14.50 -3.44
N VAL A 85 4.16 15.00 -2.94
CA VAL A 85 5.50 14.63 -3.42
C VAL A 85 5.75 13.14 -3.21
N LEU A 86 5.39 12.57 -2.05
CA LEU A 86 5.53 11.14 -1.79
C LEU A 86 4.71 10.30 -2.79
N VAL A 87 3.46 10.69 -3.07
CA VAL A 87 2.61 10.02 -4.04
C VAL A 87 3.17 10.13 -5.45
N ALA A 88 3.65 11.32 -5.86
CA ALA A 88 4.26 11.54 -7.16
C ALA A 88 5.53 10.70 -7.33
N LEU A 89 6.38 10.65 -6.29
CA LEU A 89 7.61 9.85 -6.27
C LEU A 89 7.30 8.34 -6.37
N HIS A 90 6.30 7.88 -5.63
CA HIS A 90 5.84 6.49 -5.73
C HIS A 90 5.34 6.16 -7.15
N GLY A 91 4.51 7.03 -7.74
CA GLY A 91 4.04 6.87 -9.11
C GLY A 91 5.19 6.87 -10.12
N PHE A 92 6.19 7.72 -9.94
CA PHE A 92 7.39 7.75 -10.75
C PHE A 92 8.14 6.41 -10.66
N PHE A 93 8.45 5.92 -9.45
CA PHE A 93 9.15 4.64 -9.27
C PHE A 93 8.32 3.47 -9.80
N ALA A 94 7.00 3.48 -9.61
CA ALA A 94 6.11 2.48 -10.18
C ALA A 94 6.20 2.43 -11.72
N ASN A 95 6.28 3.59 -12.38
CA ASN A 95 6.45 3.68 -13.84
C ASN A 95 7.84 3.21 -14.30
N VAL A 96 8.89 3.61 -13.57
CA VAL A 96 10.26 3.14 -13.86
C VAL A 96 10.35 1.62 -13.71
N ALA A 97 9.72 1.05 -12.66
CA ALA A 97 9.69 -0.38 -12.41
C ALA A 97 8.95 -1.20 -13.49
N VAL A 98 8.06 -0.56 -14.27
CA VAL A 98 7.41 -1.21 -15.42
C VAL A 98 8.33 -1.23 -16.65
N ARG A 99 9.22 -0.24 -16.78
CA ARG A 99 10.07 -0.10 -17.95
C ARG A 99 11.42 -0.82 -17.81
N PHE A 100 11.86 -1.04 -16.57
CA PHE A 100 13.16 -1.63 -16.24
C PHE A 100 12.98 -2.83 -15.29
N ASP A 101 12.96 -4.04 -15.82
CA ASP A 101 12.75 -5.29 -15.08
C ASP A 101 13.67 -5.46 -13.85
N PRO A 102 15.00 -5.18 -13.90
CA PRO A 102 15.86 -5.29 -12.73
C PRO A 102 15.44 -4.36 -11.59
N PHE A 103 15.04 -3.12 -11.92
CA PHE A 103 14.54 -2.15 -10.95
C PHE A 103 13.16 -2.57 -10.42
N GLY A 104 12.29 -3.10 -11.30
CA GLY A 104 10.99 -3.64 -10.93
C GLY A 104 11.11 -4.79 -9.92
N THR A 105 12.07 -5.67 -10.11
CA THR A 105 12.37 -6.78 -9.20
C THR A 105 12.92 -6.28 -7.87
N LEU A 106 13.79 -5.26 -7.88
CA LEU A 106 14.35 -4.66 -6.66
C LEU A 106 13.26 -4.00 -5.80
N VAL A 107 12.34 -3.24 -6.43
CA VAL A 107 11.32 -2.44 -5.72
C VAL A 107 10.12 -3.28 -5.31
N LYS A 108 9.65 -4.16 -6.21
CA LYS A 108 8.40 -4.94 -6.02
C LYS A 108 8.64 -6.39 -5.61
N GLY A 109 9.89 -6.84 -5.60
CA GLY A 109 10.22 -8.25 -5.41
C GLY A 109 9.93 -9.11 -6.65
N SER A 110 10.21 -10.40 -6.55
CA SER A 110 9.90 -11.42 -7.56
C SER A 110 9.04 -12.53 -6.96
N ALA A 111 8.11 -13.06 -7.74
CA ALA A 111 7.39 -14.26 -7.34
C ALA A 111 8.35 -15.45 -7.26
N ARG A 112 8.18 -16.29 -6.24
CA ARG A 112 9.03 -17.47 -6.00
C ARG A 112 8.19 -18.73 -6.08
N ARG A 113 8.61 -19.70 -6.88
CA ARG A 113 7.96 -21.00 -6.96
C ARG A 113 8.21 -21.78 -5.68
N LEU A 114 7.14 -22.34 -5.11
CA LEU A 114 7.14 -23.15 -3.89
C LEU A 114 6.78 -24.62 -4.17
N ILE A 115 5.94 -24.88 -5.19
CA ILE A 115 5.55 -26.22 -5.64
C ILE A 115 5.73 -26.29 -7.15
N GLN A 116 6.25 -27.41 -7.64
CA GLN A 116 6.28 -27.79 -9.04
C GLN A 116 5.90 -29.26 -9.20
N ASP A 117 4.87 -29.53 -10.01
CA ASP A 117 4.36 -30.87 -10.31
C ASP A 117 4.12 -31.70 -9.03
N GLY A 118 3.40 -31.12 -8.06
CA GLY A 118 3.07 -31.75 -6.76
C GLY A 118 4.24 -31.80 -5.77
N LYS A 119 5.45 -31.41 -6.16
CA LYS A 119 6.64 -31.48 -5.29
C LYS A 119 6.96 -30.13 -4.67
N VAL A 120 7.04 -30.11 -3.34
CA VAL A 120 7.38 -28.89 -2.57
C VAL A 120 8.89 -28.64 -2.63
N ASP A 121 9.28 -27.43 -3.01
CA ASP A 121 10.65 -26.94 -2.89
C ASP A 121 10.89 -26.39 -1.46
N TRP A 122 11.41 -27.27 -0.60
CA TRP A 122 11.68 -26.92 0.80
C TRP A 122 12.77 -25.86 0.95
N ASP A 123 13.69 -25.74 0.00
CA ASP A 123 14.71 -24.68 0.02
C ASP A 123 14.10 -23.32 -0.32
N ALA A 124 13.19 -23.26 -1.29
CA ALA A 124 12.43 -22.05 -1.58
C ALA A 124 11.55 -21.65 -0.39
N MET A 125 10.89 -22.61 0.27
CA MET A 125 10.09 -22.41 1.47
C MET A 125 10.94 -21.77 2.60
N ARG A 126 12.09 -22.36 2.92
CA ARG A 126 13.01 -21.85 3.95
C ARG A 126 13.52 -20.45 3.63
N ARG A 127 13.95 -20.21 2.38
CA ARG A 127 14.38 -18.87 1.93
C ARG A 127 13.27 -17.80 1.98
N SER A 128 12.02 -18.25 2.05
CA SER A 128 10.84 -17.37 2.15
C SER A 128 10.29 -17.28 3.57
N ASN A 129 10.93 -17.93 4.55
CA ASN A 129 10.45 -18.05 5.94
C ASN A 129 9.02 -18.62 6.03
N LEU A 130 8.69 -19.58 5.16
CA LEU A 130 7.41 -20.26 5.14
C LEU A 130 7.54 -21.67 5.72
N SER A 131 6.65 -22.00 6.64
CA SER A 131 6.48 -23.34 7.19
C SER A 131 5.56 -24.20 6.29
N ARG A 132 5.51 -25.50 6.57
CA ARG A 132 4.53 -26.38 5.96
C ARG A 132 3.10 -25.98 6.31
N ASP A 133 2.88 -25.53 7.55
CA ASP A 133 1.56 -25.16 8.04
C ASP A 133 1.05 -23.89 7.36
N ASP A 134 1.92 -22.90 7.09
CA ASP A 134 1.59 -21.71 6.29
C ASP A 134 1.14 -22.09 4.87
N LEU A 135 1.83 -23.04 4.24
CA LEU A 135 1.48 -23.51 2.90
C LEU A 135 0.12 -24.21 2.90
N LEU A 136 -0.14 -25.09 3.88
CA LEU A 136 -1.42 -25.80 4.02
C LEU A 136 -2.56 -24.85 4.40
N GLU A 137 -2.31 -23.85 5.21
CA GLU A 137 -3.29 -22.81 5.53
C GLU A 137 -3.67 -22.02 4.28
N ALA A 138 -2.67 -21.54 3.52
CA ALA A 138 -2.90 -20.84 2.27
C ALA A 138 -3.67 -21.73 1.25
N LEU A 139 -3.35 -23.03 1.18
CA LEU A 139 -4.04 -23.99 0.31
C LEU A 139 -5.53 -24.07 0.67
N ARG A 140 -5.86 -24.19 1.95
CA ARG A 140 -7.27 -24.21 2.41
C ARG A 140 -7.98 -22.90 2.10
N LEU A 141 -7.34 -21.77 2.41
CA LEU A 141 -7.98 -20.45 2.28
C LEU A 141 -8.16 -20.02 0.82
N ARG A 142 -7.18 -20.34 -0.05
CA ARG A 142 -7.15 -19.82 -1.43
C ARG A 142 -7.67 -20.82 -2.47
N ALA A 143 -7.41 -22.11 -2.26
CA ALA A 143 -7.79 -23.16 -3.21
C ALA A 143 -8.96 -24.02 -2.73
N GLY A 144 -9.33 -23.96 -1.43
CA GLY A 144 -10.36 -24.80 -0.83
C GLY A 144 -9.96 -26.30 -0.80
N LEU A 145 -8.65 -26.58 -0.79
CA LEU A 145 -8.07 -27.91 -0.86
C LEU A 145 -7.29 -28.24 0.41
N GLN A 146 -7.05 -29.53 0.64
CA GLN A 146 -6.23 -30.01 1.76
C GLN A 146 -5.02 -30.83 1.29
N ASP A 147 -5.03 -31.27 0.04
CA ASP A 147 -3.99 -32.13 -0.53
C ASP A 147 -3.10 -31.34 -1.52
N LEU A 148 -1.79 -31.38 -1.26
CA LEU A 148 -0.77 -30.74 -2.08
C LEU A 148 -0.52 -31.49 -3.40
N GLU A 149 -0.85 -32.78 -3.48
CA GLU A 149 -0.62 -33.62 -4.68
C GLU A 149 -1.50 -33.17 -5.86
N THR A 150 -2.62 -32.50 -5.58
CA THR A 150 -3.52 -31.94 -6.60
C THR A 150 -2.99 -30.64 -7.23
N ILE A 151 -1.91 -30.10 -6.67
CA ILE A 151 -1.36 -28.81 -7.07
C ILE A 151 -0.21 -29.00 -8.06
N LYS A 152 -0.40 -28.51 -9.28
CA LYS A 152 0.63 -28.49 -10.30
C LYS A 152 1.74 -27.49 -9.97
N GLU A 153 1.33 -26.29 -9.55
CA GLU A 153 2.26 -25.22 -9.23
C GLU A 153 1.72 -24.35 -8.09
N ALA A 154 2.59 -23.94 -7.17
CA ALA A 154 2.31 -22.88 -6.21
C ALA A 154 3.43 -21.85 -6.22
N ARG A 155 3.06 -20.58 -6.08
CA ARG A 155 4.01 -19.47 -6.04
C ARG A 155 3.73 -18.53 -4.88
N LEU A 156 4.79 -18.13 -4.18
CA LEU A 156 4.75 -16.95 -3.33
C LEU A 156 4.77 -15.71 -4.22
N GLU A 157 3.69 -14.95 -4.21
CA GLU A 157 3.53 -13.77 -5.04
C GLU A 157 4.23 -12.55 -4.41
N ARG A 158 4.35 -11.47 -5.19
CA ARG A 158 5.01 -10.21 -4.78
C ARG A 158 4.34 -9.52 -3.59
N ASN A 159 3.06 -9.79 -3.36
CA ASN A 159 2.29 -9.27 -2.23
C ASN A 159 2.37 -10.15 -0.97
N GLY A 160 3.14 -11.24 -1.02
CA GLY A 160 3.29 -12.20 0.08
C GLY A 160 2.21 -13.27 0.14
N GLU A 161 1.23 -13.26 -0.78
CA GLU A 161 0.22 -14.31 -0.88
C GLU A 161 0.75 -15.52 -1.66
N ILE A 162 0.17 -16.70 -1.40
CA ILE A 162 0.49 -17.90 -2.16
C ILE A 162 -0.62 -18.17 -3.17
N SER A 163 -0.26 -18.22 -4.45
CA SER A 163 -1.15 -18.63 -5.55
C SER A 163 -0.97 -20.12 -5.86
N PHE A 164 -2.06 -20.75 -6.32
CA PHE A 164 -2.09 -22.18 -6.63
C PHE A 164 -2.68 -22.42 -8.02
N ILE A 165 -2.01 -23.27 -8.80
CA ILE A 165 -2.49 -23.81 -10.08
C ILE A 165 -2.68 -25.31 -9.88
N ARG A 166 -3.87 -25.80 -10.18
CA ARG A 166 -4.22 -27.24 -10.10
C ARG A 166 -3.72 -27.98 -11.34
N HIS A 167 -3.57 -29.28 -11.21
CA HIS A 167 -3.53 -30.13 -12.39
C HIS A 167 -4.90 -30.04 -13.08
N ASP A 168 -4.90 -29.92 -14.39
CA ASP A 168 -6.12 -30.10 -15.19
C ASP A 168 -6.56 -31.58 -15.04
N GLU A 169 -7.85 -31.81 -14.74
CA GLU A 169 -8.47 -33.15 -14.72
C GLU A 169 -8.54 -33.71 -16.14
#